data_5c82315e55bc9e9ee5430ea7703febd6
#
_entry.id   5c82315e55bc9e9ee5430ea7703febd6
#
_cell.length_a   1.000
_cell.length_b   1.000
_cell.length_c   1.000
_cell.angle_alpha   90.00
_cell.angle_beta   90.00
_cell.angle_gamma   90.00
#
_symmetry.space_group_name_H-M   'P 1'
#
loop_
_entity.id
_entity.type
_entity.pdbx_description
1 polymer ?
#
loop_
_entity_poly.entity_id
_entity_poly.type
_entity_poly.pdbx_seq_one_letter_code
_entity_poly.pdbx_strand_id
1 'polypeptide(L)'
;LTHDLSKYSPTEFWRGAKYYQGSFSPTQQERREQGYSLAWMHHKGRNRHHFEYWTDVSPVTRQYEPLEMPTEFFVEMCRDRIAASRTYPGDRYHSGAPLEYLLKAGDNRWMHPATARKLRFVLTMLRDKGEEETFRFIREVVLAGKAFAEEEI
;
A
#
# COMPACT_ATOMS: atom_id res chain seq x y z
N LEU A 1 -15.42 -2.54 -7.01
CA LEU A 1 -16.30 -1.92 -5.98
C LEU A 1 -16.34 -2.67 -4.65
N THR A 2 -15.42 -3.62 -4.44
CA THR A 2 -15.31 -4.39 -3.20
C THR A 2 -14.11 -3.97 -2.33
N HIS A 3 -13.44 -2.90 -2.73
CA HIS A 3 -12.29 -2.33 -2.04
C HIS A 3 -12.66 -1.99 -0.60
N ASP A 4 -11.87 -2.47 0.34
CA ASP A 4 -11.99 -2.15 1.77
C ASP A 4 -13.32 -2.47 2.46
N LEU A 5 -14.14 -3.35 1.91
CA LEU A 5 -15.39 -3.76 2.56
C LEU A 5 -15.19 -4.32 3.98
N SER A 6 -14.00 -4.83 4.26
CA SER A 6 -13.63 -5.29 5.61
C SER A 6 -13.72 -4.20 6.67
N LYS A 7 -13.62 -2.91 6.29
CA LYS A 7 -13.79 -1.76 7.20
C LYS A 7 -15.17 -1.69 7.85
N TYR A 8 -16.18 -2.30 7.23
CA TYR A 8 -17.52 -2.40 7.80
C TYR A 8 -17.69 -3.60 8.75
N SER A 9 -16.68 -4.44 8.88
CA SER A 9 -16.72 -5.52 9.88
C SER A 9 -16.72 -4.96 11.30
N PRO A 10 -17.35 -5.63 12.26
CA PRO A 10 -17.32 -5.18 13.67
C PRO A 10 -15.91 -4.97 14.20
N THR A 11 -14.96 -5.83 13.80
CA THR A 11 -13.57 -5.76 14.23
C THR A 11 -12.88 -4.46 13.81
N GLU A 12 -13.05 -4.03 12.56
CA GLU A 12 -12.43 -2.80 12.08
C GLU A 12 -13.24 -1.57 12.45
N PHE A 13 -14.57 -1.63 12.30
CA PHE A 13 -15.46 -0.49 12.54
C PHE A 13 -15.37 0.03 13.98
N TRP A 14 -15.61 -0.84 14.96
CA TRP A 14 -15.62 -0.41 16.38
C TRP A 14 -14.24 0.02 16.86
N ARG A 15 -13.18 -0.62 16.39
CA ARG A 15 -11.82 -0.19 16.70
C ARG A 15 -11.47 1.12 16.00
N GLY A 16 -11.85 1.26 14.74
CA GLY A 16 -11.73 2.51 14.02
C GLY A 16 -12.40 3.67 14.75
N ALA A 17 -13.63 3.50 15.19
CA ALA A 17 -14.38 4.50 15.96
C ALA A 17 -13.72 4.80 17.32
N LYS A 18 -13.30 3.75 18.06
CA LYS A 18 -12.67 3.89 19.39
C LYS A 18 -11.36 4.70 19.35
N TYR A 19 -10.52 4.46 18.33
CA TYR A 19 -9.19 5.07 18.23
C TYR A 19 -9.14 6.27 17.29
N TYR A 20 -10.28 6.77 16.83
CA TYR A 20 -10.34 7.94 15.95
C TYR A 20 -9.94 9.21 16.68
N GLN A 21 -8.97 9.94 16.14
CA GLN A 21 -8.44 11.20 16.68
C GLN A 21 -8.59 12.39 15.72
N GLY A 22 -9.20 12.18 14.53
CA GLY A 22 -9.41 13.23 13.53
C GLY A 22 -8.20 13.59 12.67
N SER A 23 -6.98 13.40 13.17
CA SER A 23 -5.78 13.92 12.51
C SER A 23 -4.83 12.85 11.95
N PHE A 24 -5.00 11.60 12.32
CA PHE A 24 -4.19 10.48 11.83
C PHE A 24 -4.95 9.14 11.90
N SER A 25 -4.37 8.09 11.31
CA SER A 25 -5.03 6.79 11.22
C SER A 25 -5.37 6.20 12.60
N PRO A 26 -6.62 5.74 12.83
CA PRO A 26 -7.01 5.03 14.04
C PRO A 26 -6.15 3.81 14.35
N THR A 27 -5.67 3.09 13.34
CA THR A 27 -4.78 1.93 13.53
C THR A 27 -3.42 2.34 14.10
N GLN A 28 -2.96 3.56 13.81
CA GLN A 28 -1.74 4.09 14.40
C GLN A 28 -1.93 4.42 15.89
N GLN A 29 -3.08 4.98 16.26
CA GLN A 29 -3.41 5.23 17.66
C GLN A 29 -3.55 3.91 18.44
N GLU A 30 -4.22 2.92 17.86
CA GLU A 30 -4.32 1.59 18.47
C GLU A 30 -2.94 0.97 18.73
N ARG A 31 -1.98 1.09 17.78
CA ARG A 31 -0.60 0.62 18.00
C ARG A 31 0.12 1.35 19.12
N ARG A 32 -0.09 2.67 19.26
CA ARG A 32 0.54 3.46 20.33
C ARG A 32 0.06 3.02 21.72
N GLU A 33 -1.21 2.66 21.84
CA GLU A 33 -1.82 2.28 23.12
C GLU A 33 -1.64 0.80 23.45
N GLN A 34 -1.71 -0.09 22.44
CA GLN A 34 -1.74 -1.54 22.64
C GLN A 34 -0.44 -2.25 22.22
N GLY A 35 0.50 -1.54 21.57
CA GLY A 35 1.69 -2.12 20.97
C GLY A 35 1.46 -2.76 19.60
N TYR A 36 0.21 -2.98 19.20
CA TYR A 36 -0.20 -3.55 17.90
C TYR A 36 -1.60 -3.04 17.53
N SER A 37 -2.06 -3.32 16.29
CA SER A 37 -3.40 -2.99 15.86
C SER A 37 -4.12 -4.24 15.35
N LEU A 38 -5.16 -4.67 16.07
CA LEU A 38 -6.05 -5.76 15.63
C LEU A 38 -6.87 -5.34 14.40
N ALA A 39 -7.30 -4.08 14.33
CA ALA A 39 -7.97 -3.57 13.14
C ALA A 39 -7.09 -3.71 11.90
N TRP A 40 -5.80 -3.35 12.00
CA TRP A 40 -4.85 -3.50 10.90
C TRP A 40 -4.57 -4.96 10.54
N MET A 41 -4.36 -5.81 11.54
CA MET A 41 -4.13 -7.25 11.30
C MET A 41 -5.33 -7.89 10.59
N HIS A 42 -6.56 -7.54 10.98
CA HIS A 42 -7.76 -7.97 10.30
C HIS A 42 -7.84 -7.44 8.87
N HIS A 43 -7.55 -6.15 8.70
CA HIS A 43 -7.63 -5.45 7.42
C HIS A 43 -6.63 -6.02 6.39
N LYS A 44 -5.35 -6.01 6.72
CA LYS A 44 -4.31 -6.49 5.81
C LYS A 44 -4.43 -7.98 5.44
N GLY A 45 -5.00 -8.79 6.33
CA GLY A 45 -5.23 -10.22 6.08
C GLY A 45 -6.45 -10.50 5.17
N ARG A 46 -7.25 -9.50 4.80
CA ARG A 46 -8.46 -9.62 3.98
C ARG A 46 -8.42 -8.79 2.70
N ASN A 47 -7.52 -7.83 2.63
CA ASN A 47 -7.42 -6.92 1.50
C ASN A 47 -6.12 -7.17 0.73
N ARG A 48 -6.24 -7.78 -0.44
CA ARG A 48 -5.12 -8.25 -1.27
C ARG A 48 -4.28 -7.12 -1.85
N HIS A 49 -4.74 -5.87 -1.82
CA HIS A 49 -3.96 -4.70 -2.22
C HIS A 49 -2.91 -4.28 -1.16
N HIS A 50 -2.91 -4.89 0.02
CA HIS A 50 -1.84 -4.73 1.00
C HIS A 50 -0.73 -5.76 0.76
N PHE A 51 0.51 -5.30 0.63
CA PHE A 51 1.64 -6.17 0.36
C PHE A 51 1.89 -7.20 1.47
N GLU A 52 1.51 -6.90 2.71
CA GLU A 52 1.63 -7.79 3.86
C GLU A 52 0.73 -9.03 3.77
N TYR A 53 -0.31 -8.99 2.93
CA TYR A 53 -1.10 -10.17 2.60
C TYR A 53 -0.25 -11.23 1.86
N TRP A 54 0.69 -10.76 1.04
CA TRP A 54 1.52 -11.57 0.16
C TRP A 54 2.79 -12.04 0.87
N THR A 55 2.61 -12.85 1.91
CA THR A 55 3.70 -13.45 2.68
C THR A 55 3.32 -14.89 3.03
N ASP A 56 4.19 -15.84 2.72
CA ASP A 56 3.95 -17.25 2.99
C ASP A 56 5.24 -17.96 3.42
N VAL A 57 5.10 -19.18 3.93
CA VAL A 57 6.24 -20.02 4.30
C VAL A 57 6.88 -20.62 3.05
N SER A 58 8.12 -20.26 2.79
CA SER A 58 8.90 -20.83 1.71
C SER A 58 9.10 -22.34 1.89
N PRO A 59 8.81 -23.17 0.88
CA PRO A 59 9.05 -24.62 0.97
C PRO A 59 10.53 -24.97 1.02
N VAL A 60 11.42 -24.05 0.63
CA VAL A 60 12.86 -24.24 0.60
C VAL A 60 13.51 -23.82 1.91
N THR A 61 13.32 -22.56 2.30
CA THR A 61 13.98 -22.00 3.50
C THR A 61 13.23 -22.27 4.79
N ARG A 62 11.95 -22.65 4.73
CA ARG A 62 11.05 -22.83 5.89
C ARG A 62 10.81 -21.53 6.68
N GLN A 63 11.10 -20.38 6.07
CA GLN A 63 10.88 -19.07 6.68
C GLN A 63 9.75 -18.34 5.98
N TYR A 64 9.18 -17.33 6.64
CA TYR A 64 8.22 -16.41 6.01
C TYR A 64 8.95 -15.52 5.00
N GLU A 65 8.51 -15.58 3.75
CA GLU A 65 9.06 -14.80 2.65
C GLU A 65 7.96 -14.01 1.95
N PRO A 66 8.27 -12.78 1.52
CA PRO A 66 7.31 -12.00 0.72
C PRO A 66 7.18 -12.60 -0.68
N LEU A 67 5.97 -12.59 -1.21
CA LEU A 67 5.63 -13.00 -2.57
C LEU A 67 5.41 -11.77 -3.46
N GLU A 68 5.74 -11.89 -4.75
CA GLU A 68 5.43 -10.83 -5.70
C GLU A 68 3.91 -10.67 -5.85
N MET A 69 3.45 -9.43 -5.78
CA MET A 69 2.03 -9.13 -5.92
C MET A 69 1.56 -9.32 -7.36
N PRO A 70 0.43 -10.00 -7.60
CA PRO A 70 -0.21 -9.99 -8.90
C PRO A 70 -0.58 -8.56 -9.35
N THR A 71 -0.55 -8.35 -10.66
CA THR A 71 -0.68 -7.02 -11.28
C THR A 71 -1.92 -6.25 -10.84
N GLU A 72 -3.07 -6.92 -10.75
CA GLU A 72 -4.32 -6.26 -10.35
C GLU A 72 -4.27 -5.70 -8.93
N PHE A 73 -3.70 -6.43 -7.97
CA PHE A 73 -3.57 -5.98 -6.58
C PHE A 73 -2.45 -4.96 -6.41
N PHE A 74 -1.38 -5.08 -7.22
CA PHE A 74 -0.35 -4.06 -7.28
C PHE A 74 -0.91 -2.70 -7.74
N VAL A 75 -1.73 -2.70 -8.79
CA VAL A 75 -2.38 -1.46 -9.28
C VAL A 75 -3.35 -0.90 -8.25
N GLU A 76 -4.10 -1.75 -7.57
CA GLU A 76 -4.99 -1.35 -6.47
C GLU A 76 -4.19 -0.71 -5.32
N MET A 77 -3.07 -1.31 -4.91
CA MET A 77 -2.14 -0.74 -3.92
C MET A 77 -1.62 0.64 -4.33
N CYS A 78 -1.20 0.82 -5.58
CA CYS A 78 -0.74 2.12 -6.07
C CYS A 78 -1.83 3.19 -5.92
N ARG A 79 -3.07 2.87 -6.32
CA ARG A 79 -4.21 3.78 -6.22
C ARG A 79 -4.56 4.13 -4.78
N ASP A 80 -4.57 3.14 -3.91
CA ASP A 80 -4.85 3.32 -2.48
C ASP A 80 -3.81 4.25 -1.83
N ARG A 81 -2.52 4.04 -2.08
CA ARG A 81 -1.45 4.91 -1.57
C ARG A 81 -1.55 6.34 -2.07
N ILE A 82 -1.91 6.56 -3.33
CA ILE A 82 -2.13 7.90 -3.89
C ILE A 82 -3.35 8.55 -3.22
N ALA A 83 -4.45 7.84 -3.08
CA ALA A 83 -5.66 8.34 -2.44
C ALA A 83 -5.44 8.67 -0.95
N ALA A 84 -4.76 7.79 -0.20
CA ALA A 84 -4.42 8.02 1.19
C ALA A 84 -3.54 9.26 1.36
N SER A 85 -2.56 9.47 0.46
CA SER A 85 -1.68 10.64 0.48
C SER A 85 -2.42 11.95 0.21
N ARG A 86 -3.59 11.92 -0.45
CA ARG A 86 -4.46 13.10 -0.60
C ARG A 86 -5.29 13.37 0.64
N THR A 87 -5.77 12.32 1.27
CA THR A 87 -6.73 12.43 2.38
C THR A 87 -6.09 12.98 3.65
N TYR A 88 -4.90 12.50 4.02
CA TYR A 88 -4.28 12.85 5.30
C TYR A 88 -3.60 14.23 5.34
N PRO A 89 -2.84 14.68 4.31
CA PRO A 89 -2.23 16.01 4.32
C PRO A 89 -3.20 17.15 3.95
N GLY A 90 -4.37 16.85 3.35
CA GLY A 90 -5.31 17.86 2.86
C GLY A 90 -4.65 18.80 1.85
N ASP A 91 -4.71 20.11 2.10
CA ASP A 91 -4.18 21.17 1.21
C ASP A 91 -2.66 21.11 0.98
N ARG A 92 -1.93 20.29 1.73
CA ARG A 92 -0.48 20.09 1.57
C ARG A 92 -0.13 18.93 0.65
N TYR A 93 -1.12 18.33 -0.02
CA TYR A 93 -0.85 17.27 -0.99
C TYR A 93 -0.02 17.77 -2.16
N HIS A 94 0.97 16.98 -2.56
CA HIS A 94 1.72 17.13 -3.80
C HIS A 94 2.06 15.74 -4.37
N SER A 95 2.36 15.69 -5.66
CA SER A 95 2.57 14.41 -6.39
C SER A 95 3.74 13.55 -5.83
N GLY A 96 4.69 14.17 -5.13
CA GLY A 96 5.80 13.47 -4.47
C GLY A 96 5.46 12.84 -3.12
N ALA A 97 4.35 13.24 -2.47
CA ALA A 97 4.02 12.79 -1.12
C ALA A 97 3.91 11.26 -0.96
N PRO A 98 3.33 10.50 -1.91
CA PRO A 98 3.30 9.03 -1.80
C PRO A 98 4.68 8.38 -1.81
N LEU A 99 5.62 8.92 -2.62
CA LEU A 99 6.99 8.43 -2.67
C LEU A 99 7.75 8.75 -1.36
N GLU A 100 7.62 9.96 -0.85
CA GLU A 100 8.23 10.38 0.41
C GLU A 100 7.75 9.50 1.57
N TYR A 101 6.44 9.20 1.61
CA TYR A 101 5.89 8.30 2.61
C TYR A 101 6.49 6.89 2.49
N LEU A 102 6.59 6.34 1.27
CA LEU A 102 7.19 5.02 1.03
C LEU A 102 8.64 4.96 1.54
N LEU A 103 9.44 5.97 1.22
CA LEU A 103 10.85 6.04 1.63
C LEU A 103 11.01 6.18 3.15
N LYS A 104 10.15 6.97 3.79
CA LYS A 104 10.15 7.19 5.24
C LYS A 104 9.65 5.97 6.02
N ALA A 105 8.62 5.29 5.53
CA ALA A 105 8.02 4.15 6.22
C ALA A 105 8.94 2.91 6.24
N GLY A 106 9.88 2.80 5.30
CA GLY A 106 10.80 1.66 5.21
C GLY A 106 10.12 0.34 4.82
N ASP A 107 8.92 0.40 4.25
CA ASP A 107 8.10 -0.75 3.83
C ASP A 107 8.84 -1.68 2.85
N ASN A 108 9.82 -1.15 2.10
CA ASN A 108 10.60 -1.90 1.11
C ASN A 108 11.26 -3.16 1.67
N ARG A 109 11.55 -3.19 2.97
CA ARG A 109 12.18 -4.36 3.62
C ARG A 109 11.24 -5.56 3.76
N TRP A 110 9.94 -5.31 3.72
CA TRP A 110 8.91 -6.32 3.94
C TRP A 110 8.12 -6.66 2.66
N MET A 111 8.43 -5.98 1.55
CA MET A 111 7.88 -6.27 0.25
C MET A 111 8.79 -7.21 -0.54
N HIS A 112 8.19 -8.02 -1.44
CA HIS A 112 8.97 -8.69 -2.46
C HIS A 112 9.77 -7.68 -3.28
N PRO A 113 11.07 -7.93 -3.57
CA PRO A 113 11.92 -6.94 -4.26
C PRO A 113 11.35 -6.42 -5.58
N ALA A 114 10.76 -7.30 -6.40
CA ALA A 114 10.14 -6.88 -7.67
C ALA A 114 8.93 -5.95 -7.42
N THR A 115 8.08 -6.24 -6.43
CA THR A 115 6.96 -5.37 -6.05
C THR A 115 7.46 -4.00 -5.58
N ALA A 116 8.49 -3.98 -4.74
CA ALA A 116 9.07 -2.75 -4.22
C ALA A 116 9.67 -1.87 -5.33
N ARG A 117 10.41 -2.46 -6.28
CA ARG A 117 10.95 -1.74 -7.44
C ARG A 117 9.84 -1.15 -8.31
N LYS A 118 8.85 -1.96 -8.66
CA LYS A 118 7.69 -1.51 -9.45
C LYS A 118 6.94 -0.37 -8.78
N LEU A 119 6.71 -0.46 -7.46
CA LEU A 119 6.04 0.59 -6.70
C LEU A 119 6.86 1.88 -6.68
N ARG A 120 8.14 1.79 -6.40
CA ARG A 120 9.05 2.94 -6.43
C ARG A 120 9.07 3.62 -7.80
N PHE A 121 9.12 2.84 -8.87
CA PHE A 121 9.07 3.36 -10.25
C PHE A 121 7.78 4.15 -10.50
N VAL A 122 6.61 3.58 -10.19
CA VAL A 122 5.31 4.24 -10.40
C VAL A 122 5.19 5.52 -9.57
N LEU A 123 5.63 5.51 -8.30
CA LEU A 123 5.57 6.68 -7.44
C LEU A 123 6.60 7.76 -7.81
N THR A 124 7.76 7.37 -8.37
CA THR A 124 8.72 8.31 -8.95
C THR A 124 8.13 8.97 -10.19
N MET A 125 7.50 8.20 -11.08
CA MET A 125 6.78 8.75 -12.23
C MET A 125 5.68 9.71 -11.81
N LEU A 126 4.92 9.39 -10.76
CA LEU A 126 3.89 10.28 -10.21
C LEU A 126 4.47 11.62 -9.77
N ARG A 127 5.60 11.61 -9.06
CA ARG A 127 6.29 12.83 -8.64
C ARG A 127 6.74 13.68 -9.83
N ASP A 128 7.35 13.04 -10.83
CA ASP A 128 8.07 13.73 -11.91
C ASP A 128 7.17 14.11 -13.10
N LYS A 129 6.15 13.32 -13.37
CA LYS A 129 5.27 13.47 -14.54
C LYS A 129 3.81 13.75 -14.20
N GLY A 130 3.44 13.66 -12.91
CA GLY A 130 2.09 13.86 -12.43
C GLY A 130 1.14 12.70 -12.69
N GLU A 131 -0.11 12.88 -12.31
CA GLU A 131 -1.10 11.81 -12.25
C GLU A 131 -1.59 11.34 -13.62
N GLU A 132 -1.82 12.25 -14.54
CA GLU A 132 -2.34 11.92 -15.87
C GLU A 132 -1.42 10.94 -16.61
N GLU A 133 -0.13 11.24 -16.65
CA GLU A 133 0.89 10.38 -17.26
C GLU A 133 1.04 9.05 -16.50
N THR A 134 1.05 9.10 -15.17
CA THR A 134 1.17 7.90 -14.35
C THR A 134 -0.02 6.96 -14.53
N PHE A 135 -1.24 7.47 -14.54
CA PHE A 135 -2.43 6.63 -14.76
C PHE A 135 -2.53 6.12 -16.18
N ARG A 136 -2.05 6.88 -17.17
CA ARG A 136 -1.91 6.40 -18.54
C ARG A 136 -0.93 5.23 -18.60
N PHE A 137 0.25 5.38 -18.00
CA PHE A 137 1.25 4.32 -17.91
C PHE A 137 0.71 3.05 -17.23
N ILE A 138 0.04 3.20 -16.08
CA ILE A 138 -0.57 2.06 -15.39
C ILE A 138 -1.54 1.32 -16.33
N ARG A 139 -2.37 2.03 -17.07
CA ARG A 139 -3.34 1.43 -17.98
C ARG A 139 -2.70 0.76 -19.20
N GLU A 140 -1.73 1.42 -19.83
CA GLU A 140 -1.18 1.01 -21.13
C GLU A 140 0.03 0.08 -21.03
N VAL A 141 0.69 0.06 -19.88
CA VAL A 141 1.87 -0.76 -19.64
C VAL A 141 1.61 -1.81 -18.56
N VAL A 142 1.27 -1.38 -17.35
CA VAL A 142 1.14 -2.27 -16.20
C VAL A 142 -0.03 -3.25 -16.38
N LEU A 143 -1.23 -2.75 -16.63
CA LEU A 143 -2.43 -3.59 -16.83
C LEU A 143 -2.38 -4.36 -18.15
N ALA A 144 -1.60 -3.91 -19.13
CA ALA A 144 -1.35 -4.65 -20.36
C ALA A 144 -0.31 -5.78 -20.21
N GLY A 145 0.24 -5.99 -19.00
CA GLY A 145 1.22 -7.04 -18.71
C GLY A 145 2.59 -6.82 -19.34
N LYS A 146 2.91 -5.59 -19.76
CA LYS A 146 4.23 -5.28 -20.31
C LYS A 146 5.27 -5.17 -19.17
N ALA A 147 6.48 -5.61 -19.46
CA ALA A 147 7.59 -5.50 -18.52
C ALA A 147 7.96 -4.03 -18.24
N PHE A 148 8.32 -3.71 -17.00
CA PHE A 148 8.81 -2.41 -16.58
C PHE A 148 9.56 -2.53 -15.25
N ALA A 149 10.43 -1.55 -14.95
CA ALA A 149 11.23 -1.50 -13.72
C ALA A 149 12.05 -2.79 -13.46
N GLU A 150 12.60 -3.38 -14.52
CA GLU A 150 13.40 -4.61 -14.44
C GLU A 150 14.81 -4.33 -13.91
N GLU A 151 15.33 -3.12 -14.13
CA GLU A 151 16.61 -2.66 -13.61
C GLU A 151 16.45 -1.91 -12.28
N GLU A 152 17.47 -2.00 -11.43
CA GLU A 152 17.50 -1.20 -10.20
C GLU A 152 17.64 0.29 -10.55
N ILE A 153 16.73 1.10 -10.03
CA ILE A 153 16.81 2.55 -10.10
C ILE A 153 17.64 3.05 -8.90
#